data_c9b9eac12dd69841c5e2e5d76b48c5a2
#
_entry.id   c9b9eac12dd69841c5e2e5d76b48c5a2
#
_cell.length_a   1.000
_cell.length_b   1.000
_cell.length_c   1.000
_cell.angle_alpha   90.00
_cell.angle_beta   90.00
_cell.angle_gamma   90.00
#
_symmetry.space_group_name_H-M   'P 1'
#
loop_
_entity.id
_entity.type
_entity.pdbx_description
1 polymer ?
#
loop_
_entity_poly.entity_id
_entity_poly.type
_entity_poly.pdbx_seq_one_letter_code
_entity_poly.pdbx_strand_id
1 'polypeptide(L)'
;MRDFSSDHSALALNTASLGHNLEGRGAGWEPERVIDACAARGFGSIVFWRREIGLGAVQIGERARKAGLSVAGLCRTPFLVGTDAIDKIAVLDEAKAAIDMAAGLGAAVLTIVVGGVHPASKGTADSLKIVADRVADLVPYAAERKVKLALEPLNPVYAGNRSCLTTVRDALDICDAVDAPNLGVAIDVYHVWWDSDLGAQLQRAGEDRIFGYHLCDWLADTRDVLLDRGMMGDGVADLKAIRANVEGAGYTGPCEVEIFSANNWWKRDPGEVLDVMVDRFRTLC
;
A
#
# COMPACT_ATOMS: atom_id res chain seq x y z
N MET A 1 -4.63 13.23 17.55
CA MET A 1 -5.12 12.82 16.21
C MET A 1 -5.48 14.04 15.40
N ARG A 2 -5.16 14.04 14.09
CA ARG A 2 -5.57 15.09 13.15
C ARG A 2 -7.10 15.15 13.04
N ASP A 3 -7.67 16.33 12.85
CA ASP A 3 -9.12 16.49 12.62
C ASP A 3 -9.39 16.55 11.09
N PHE A 4 -10.05 15.53 10.57
CA PHE A 4 -10.39 15.41 9.15
C PHE A 4 -11.82 15.90 8.83
N SER A 5 -12.59 16.33 9.83
CA SER A 5 -13.97 16.77 9.62
C SER A 5 -14.07 18.00 8.72
N SER A 6 -13.09 18.91 8.83
CA SER A 6 -13.03 20.16 8.08
C SER A 6 -11.98 20.17 6.98
N ASP A 7 -10.91 19.38 7.12
CA ASP A 7 -9.82 19.27 6.14
C ASP A 7 -9.50 17.80 5.90
N HIS A 8 -9.80 17.32 4.71
CA HIS A 8 -9.51 15.95 4.28
C HIS A 8 -8.37 15.85 3.25
N SER A 9 -7.52 16.85 3.16
CA SER A 9 -6.36 16.86 2.25
C SER A 9 -5.34 15.75 2.53
N ALA A 10 -5.41 15.10 3.69
CA ALA A 10 -4.63 13.89 3.98
C ALA A 10 -5.18 12.63 3.29
N LEU A 11 -6.37 12.68 2.69
CA LEU A 11 -6.96 11.54 1.99
C LEU A 11 -6.21 11.26 0.68
N ALA A 12 -5.82 10.01 0.48
CA ALA A 12 -5.25 9.50 -0.75
C ALA A 12 -6.13 8.41 -1.36
N LEU A 13 -6.31 8.43 -2.68
CA LEU A 13 -6.91 7.32 -3.40
C LEU A 13 -5.82 6.32 -3.82
N ASN A 14 -5.95 5.05 -3.44
CA ASN A 14 -5.32 3.96 -4.18
C ASN A 14 -6.26 3.53 -5.32
N THR A 15 -5.78 3.54 -6.54
CA THR A 15 -6.59 3.26 -7.74
C THR A 15 -7.16 1.85 -7.80
N ALA A 16 -6.62 0.91 -6.97
CA ALA A 16 -7.25 -0.39 -6.75
C ALA A 16 -8.67 -0.28 -6.19
N SER A 17 -9.00 0.79 -5.46
CA SER A 17 -10.36 1.04 -4.98
C SER A 17 -11.38 1.26 -6.11
N LEU A 18 -10.88 1.62 -7.30
CA LEU A 18 -11.66 1.68 -8.53
C LEU A 18 -11.44 0.44 -9.42
N GLY A 19 -10.73 -0.60 -8.94
CA GLY A 19 -10.50 -1.86 -9.63
C GLY A 19 -9.37 -1.83 -10.67
N HIS A 20 -8.53 -0.79 -10.68
CA HIS A 20 -7.47 -0.61 -11.68
C HIS A 20 -6.27 -1.56 -11.52
N ASN A 21 -6.18 -2.26 -10.41
CA ASN A 21 -5.16 -3.28 -10.13
C ASN A 21 -5.39 -4.61 -10.88
N LEU A 22 -6.59 -4.85 -11.43
CA LEU A 22 -6.95 -6.06 -12.15
C LEU A 22 -7.47 -5.77 -13.57
N GLU A 23 -7.07 -6.61 -14.52
CA GLU A 23 -7.51 -6.47 -15.91
C GLU A 23 -9.01 -6.76 -16.09
N GLY A 24 -9.68 -5.89 -16.86
CA GLY A 24 -11.11 -6.02 -17.14
C GLY A 24 -12.00 -5.82 -15.91
N ARG A 25 -11.51 -5.21 -14.85
CA ARG A 25 -12.26 -4.92 -13.63
C ARG A 25 -12.38 -3.42 -13.37
N GLY A 26 -13.37 -3.06 -12.55
CA GLY A 26 -13.55 -1.72 -12.03
C GLY A 26 -13.99 -0.68 -13.06
N ALA A 27 -13.64 0.56 -12.77
CA ALA A 27 -14.12 1.75 -13.48
C ALA A 27 -13.69 1.87 -14.94
N GLY A 28 -12.54 1.29 -15.30
CA GLY A 28 -11.96 1.43 -16.65
C GLY A 28 -11.65 2.88 -17.04
N TRP A 29 -11.37 3.74 -16.06
CA TRP A 29 -11.00 5.12 -16.31
C TRP A 29 -9.49 5.24 -16.60
N GLU A 30 -9.15 6.09 -17.56
CA GLU A 30 -7.76 6.47 -17.78
C GLU A 30 -7.21 7.24 -16.57
N PRO A 31 -5.90 7.15 -16.28
CA PRO A 31 -5.28 7.82 -15.12
C PRO A 31 -5.59 9.32 -15.01
N GLU A 32 -5.65 10.03 -16.12
CA GLU A 32 -5.97 11.47 -16.17
C GLU A 32 -7.37 11.75 -15.64
N ARG A 33 -8.34 10.91 -15.99
CA ARG A 33 -9.72 11.05 -15.49
C ARG A 33 -9.79 10.79 -13.99
N VAL A 34 -9.03 9.82 -13.48
CA VAL A 34 -8.96 9.53 -12.04
C VAL A 34 -8.36 10.72 -11.30
N ILE A 35 -7.26 11.29 -11.82
CA ILE A 35 -6.61 12.49 -11.29
C ILE A 35 -7.62 13.65 -11.18
N ASP A 36 -8.34 13.94 -12.26
CA ASP A 36 -9.31 15.03 -12.28
C ASP A 36 -10.47 14.81 -11.29
N ALA A 37 -10.95 13.58 -11.20
CA ALA A 37 -12.03 13.22 -10.28
C ALA A 37 -11.61 13.35 -8.80
N CYS A 38 -10.36 12.98 -8.46
CA CYS A 38 -9.79 13.15 -7.13
C CYS A 38 -9.56 14.63 -6.78
N ALA A 39 -8.96 15.38 -7.71
CA ALA A 39 -8.70 16.81 -7.51
C ALA A 39 -9.99 17.60 -7.27
N ALA A 40 -11.05 17.31 -8.06
CA ALA A 40 -12.34 17.95 -7.92
C ALA A 40 -13.03 17.67 -6.55
N ARG A 41 -12.60 16.62 -5.84
CA ARG A 41 -13.12 16.22 -4.53
C ARG A 41 -12.19 16.56 -3.36
N GLY A 42 -11.09 17.26 -3.61
CA GLY A 42 -10.17 17.68 -2.57
C GLY A 42 -9.28 16.57 -1.98
N PHE A 43 -9.08 15.47 -2.70
CA PHE A 43 -8.02 14.53 -2.34
C PHE A 43 -6.67 15.24 -2.39
N GLY A 44 -5.77 14.95 -1.45
CA GLY A 44 -4.42 15.52 -1.48
C GLY A 44 -3.41 14.65 -2.20
N SER A 45 -3.72 13.36 -2.38
CA SER A 45 -2.76 12.40 -2.93
C SER A 45 -3.45 11.29 -3.74
N ILE A 46 -2.64 10.60 -4.55
CA ILE A 46 -3.05 9.44 -5.31
C ILE A 46 -1.93 8.38 -5.28
N VAL A 47 -2.32 7.11 -5.29
CA VAL A 47 -1.44 5.94 -5.41
C VAL A 47 -1.88 5.14 -6.62
N PHE A 48 -0.94 4.87 -7.50
CA PHE A 48 -1.19 4.14 -8.74
C PHE A 48 -0.73 2.69 -8.65
N TRP A 49 -1.29 1.85 -9.53
CA TRP A 49 -0.77 0.52 -9.79
C TRP A 49 0.08 0.52 -11.06
N ARG A 50 1.21 -0.21 -11.03
CA ARG A 50 2.16 -0.31 -12.15
C ARG A 50 1.48 -0.63 -13.49
N ARG A 51 0.46 -1.47 -13.42
CA ARG A 51 -0.27 -1.95 -14.59
C ARG A 51 -0.91 -0.82 -15.40
N GLU A 52 -1.48 0.18 -14.73
CA GLU A 52 -2.20 1.29 -15.39
C GLU A 52 -1.26 2.39 -15.90
N ILE A 53 -0.03 2.44 -15.39
CA ILE A 53 0.92 3.50 -15.73
C ILE A 53 1.66 3.23 -17.04
N GLY A 54 2.00 1.96 -17.32
CA GLY A 54 2.74 1.59 -18.53
C GLY A 54 4.03 2.39 -18.68
N LEU A 55 4.24 3.00 -19.86
CA LEU A 55 5.41 3.83 -20.16
C LEU A 55 5.18 5.33 -19.85
N GLY A 56 4.01 5.72 -19.38
CA GLY A 56 3.59 7.10 -19.17
C GLY A 56 3.93 7.70 -17.80
N ALA A 57 4.82 7.09 -17.01
CA ALA A 57 5.04 7.46 -15.61
C ALA A 57 5.33 8.97 -15.41
N VAL A 58 6.24 9.54 -16.19
CA VAL A 58 6.62 10.96 -16.07
C VAL A 58 5.43 11.87 -16.36
N GLN A 59 4.72 11.62 -17.46
CA GLN A 59 3.59 12.45 -17.90
C GLN A 59 2.41 12.38 -16.91
N ILE A 60 2.12 11.18 -16.40
CA ILE A 60 1.06 10.97 -15.40
C ILE A 60 1.42 11.67 -14.08
N GLY A 61 2.67 11.53 -13.61
CA GLY A 61 3.14 12.22 -12.42
C GLY A 61 3.09 13.76 -12.55
N GLU A 62 3.47 14.30 -13.71
CA GLU A 62 3.31 15.72 -13.99
C GLU A 62 1.85 16.16 -14.02
N ARG A 63 0.98 15.33 -14.58
CA ARG A 63 -0.46 15.60 -14.64
C ARG A 63 -1.08 15.66 -13.23
N ALA A 64 -0.71 14.71 -12.35
CA ALA A 64 -1.15 14.71 -10.96
C ALA A 64 -0.71 15.99 -10.23
N ARG A 65 0.58 16.36 -10.33
CA ARG A 65 1.09 17.59 -9.70
C ARG A 65 0.42 18.84 -10.23
N LYS A 66 0.15 18.94 -11.53
CA LYS A 66 -0.59 20.08 -12.14
C LYS A 66 -2.03 20.17 -11.64
N ALA A 67 -2.64 19.04 -11.25
CA ALA A 67 -3.97 19.00 -10.65
C ALA A 67 -3.96 19.28 -9.13
N GLY A 68 -2.78 19.49 -8.53
CA GLY A 68 -2.64 19.74 -7.09
C GLY A 68 -2.53 18.47 -6.24
N LEU A 69 -2.38 17.28 -6.86
CA LEU A 69 -2.21 16.01 -6.16
C LEU A 69 -0.74 15.65 -6.03
N SER A 70 -0.34 15.16 -4.87
CA SER A 70 0.93 14.43 -4.73
C SER A 70 0.74 12.97 -5.14
N VAL A 71 1.79 12.33 -5.66
CA VAL A 71 1.81 10.88 -5.86
C VAL A 71 2.39 10.25 -4.60
N ALA A 72 1.53 9.74 -3.73
CA ALA A 72 1.94 9.19 -2.44
C ALA A 72 2.68 7.85 -2.61
N GLY A 73 2.29 7.04 -3.58
CA GLY A 73 2.93 5.75 -3.79
C GLY A 73 2.68 5.13 -5.16
N LEU A 74 3.39 4.02 -5.37
CA LEU A 74 3.18 3.10 -6.47
C LEU A 74 3.05 1.67 -5.92
N CYS A 75 2.00 0.96 -6.29
CA CYS A 75 1.82 -0.47 -6.03
C CYS A 75 2.21 -1.26 -7.28
N ARG A 76 2.93 -2.28 -7.16
CA ARG A 76 3.90 -2.75 -6.16
C ARG A 76 5.10 -3.36 -6.90
N THR A 77 6.16 -3.72 -6.19
CA THR A 77 7.23 -4.57 -6.73
C THR A 77 6.67 -5.91 -7.25
N PRO A 78 7.41 -6.66 -8.09
CA PRO A 78 7.16 -8.10 -8.22
C PRO A 78 7.26 -8.77 -6.84
N PHE A 79 6.74 -9.98 -6.70
CA PHE A 79 7.02 -10.78 -5.52
C PHE A 79 8.52 -11.06 -5.44
N LEU A 80 9.12 -10.78 -4.30
CA LEU A 80 10.56 -11.01 -4.11
C LEU A 80 10.88 -12.49 -3.86
N VAL A 81 9.92 -13.27 -3.32
CA VAL A 81 10.04 -14.70 -3.06
C VAL A 81 8.75 -15.42 -3.49
N GLY A 82 8.75 -16.75 -3.48
CA GLY A 82 7.63 -17.58 -3.87
C GLY A 82 7.94 -18.39 -5.14
N THR A 83 6.91 -19.08 -5.68
CA THR A 83 7.08 -20.00 -6.82
C THR A 83 7.54 -19.30 -8.07
N ASP A 84 7.06 -18.08 -8.31
CA ASP A 84 7.35 -17.29 -9.51
C ASP A 84 8.62 -16.42 -9.36
N ALA A 85 9.26 -16.44 -8.19
CA ALA A 85 10.38 -15.57 -7.84
C ALA A 85 11.66 -16.35 -7.51
N ILE A 86 11.90 -17.48 -8.19
CA ILE A 86 13.07 -18.34 -7.95
C ILE A 86 14.34 -17.68 -8.49
N ASP A 87 14.29 -17.09 -9.69
CA ASP A 87 15.43 -16.39 -10.28
C ASP A 87 15.66 -15.03 -9.60
N LYS A 88 16.69 -14.97 -8.76
CA LYS A 88 17.05 -13.74 -8.04
C LYS A 88 17.34 -12.58 -8.99
N ILE A 89 18.07 -12.81 -10.09
CA ILE A 89 18.48 -11.74 -11.00
C ILE A 89 17.26 -11.14 -11.68
N ALA A 90 16.42 -11.98 -12.29
CA ALA A 90 15.23 -11.52 -12.98
C ALA A 90 14.27 -10.74 -12.06
N VAL A 91 14.09 -11.21 -10.82
CA VAL A 91 13.25 -10.55 -9.82
C VAL A 91 13.81 -9.18 -9.42
N LEU A 92 15.12 -9.09 -9.19
CA LEU A 92 15.74 -7.82 -8.84
C LEU A 92 15.72 -6.82 -10.00
N ASP A 93 15.90 -7.27 -11.23
CA ASP A 93 15.82 -6.41 -12.41
C ASP A 93 14.40 -5.86 -12.62
N GLU A 94 13.37 -6.70 -12.44
CA GLU A 94 11.98 -6.24 -12.48
C GLU A 94 11.64 -5.29 -11.32
N ALA A 95 12.17 -5.54 -10.12
CA ALA A 95 11.99 -4.65 -8.98
C ALA A 95 12.69 -3.30 -9.20
N LYS A 96 13.87 -3.27 -9.80
CA LYS A 96 14.54 -2.02 -10.20
C LYS A 96 13.72 -1.25 -11.25
N ALA A 97 13.12 -1.93 -12.22
CA ALA A 97 12.21 -1.29 -13.18
C ALA A 97 10.99 -0.67 -12.49
N ALA A 98 10.48 -1.30 -11.42
CA ALA A 98 9.40 -0.72 -10.62
C ALA A 98 9.88 0.53 -9.83
N ILE A 99 11.11 0.52 -9.33
CA ILE A 99 11.72 1.69 -8.68
C ILE A 99 11.90 2.84 -9.69
N ASP A 100 12.36 2.55 -10.91
CA ASP A 100 12.49 3.55 -11.98
C ASP A 100 11.14 4.16 -12.37
N MET A 101 10.09 3.33 -12.44
CA MET A 101 8.71 3.79 -12.67
C MET A 101 8.22 4.69 -11.54
N ALA A 102 8.44 4.31 -10.27
CA ALA A 102 8.10 5.12 -9.11
C ALA A 102 8.82 6.48 -9.13
N ALA A 103 10.12 6.50 -9.45
CA ALA A 103 10.89 7.71 -9.59
C ALA A 103 10.37 8.61 -10.72
N GLY A 104 10.10 8.04 -11.90
CA GLY A 104 9.53 8.75 -13.04
C GLY A 104 8.17 9.38 -12.72
N LEU A 105 7.33 8.68 -12.00
CA LEU A 105 6.03 9.13 -11.54
C LEU A 105 6.14 10.24 -10.45
N GLY A 106 7.29 10.30 -9.77
CA GLY A 106 7.48 11.13 -8.59
C GLY A 106 6.76 10.59 -7.36
N ALA A 107 6.56 9.28 -7.31
CA ALA A 107 5.97 8.60 -6.17
C ALA A 107 6.93 8.63 -4.97
N ALA A 108 6.40 8.97 -3.79
CA ALA A 108 7.19 9.03 -2.57
C ALA A 108 7.61 7.64 -2.08
N VAL A 109 6.74 6.64 -2.28
CA VAL A 109 6.89 5.28 -1.75
C VAL A 109 6.61 4.24 -2.84
N LEU A 110 7.39 3.16 -2.85
CA LEU A 110 7.09 1.92 -3.59
C LEU A 110 6.77 0.82 -2.59
N THR A 111 5.55 0.28 -2.65
CA THR A 111 5.09 -0.80 -1.77
C THR A 111 5.72 -2.13 -2.18
N ILE A 112 6.19 -2.89 -1.20
CA ILE A 112 6.76 -4.23 -1.36
C ILE A 112 5.85 -5.27 -0.73
N VAL A 113 5.18 -6.06 -1.56
CA VAL A 113 4.54 -7.32 -1.17
C VAL A 113 5.50 -8.45 -1.51
N VAL A 114 5.99 -9.15 -0.50
CA VAL A 114 7.21 -9.96 -0.64
C VAL A 114 7.04 -11.28 -1.39
N GLY A 115 5.81 -11.81 -1.49
CA GLY A 115 5.56 -13.15 -2.02
C GLY A 115 5.42 -14.21 -0.94
N GLY A 116 4.82 -15.35 -1.29
CA GLY A 116 4.60 -16.48 -0.37
C GLY A 116 5.89 -17.19 0.03
N VAL A 117 5.76 -18.28 0.77
CA VAL A 117 6.89 -19.10 1.19
C VAL A 117 7.67 -19.61 -0.01
N HIS A 118 9.00 -19.44 0.01
CA HIS A 118 9.89 -19.94 -1.04
C HIS A 118 9.81 -21.46 -1.14
N PRO A 119 9.77 -22.08 -2.34
CA PRO A 119 9.59 -23.52 -2.50
C PRO A 119 10.59 -24.40 -1.77
N ALA A 120 11.82 -23.91 -1.59
CA ALA A 120 12.87 -24.64 -0.86
C ALA A 120 12.81 -24.44 0.67
N SER A 121 11.93 -23.54 1.16
CA SER A 121 11.80 -23.23 2.60
C SER A 121 10.77 -24.11 3.28
N LYS A 122 10.93 -24.28 4.59
CA LYS A 122 9.90 -24.84 5.47
C LYS A 122 9.47 -23.75 6.45
N GLY A 123 8.22 -23.29 6.30
CA GLY A 123 7.71 -22.14 7.06
C GLY A 123 8.25 -20.79 6.55
N THR A 124 7.96 -19.71 7.28
CA THR A 124 8.25 -18.34 6.87
C THR A 124 9.68 -17.88 7.14
N ALA A 125 10.32 -18.38 8.20
CA ALA A 125 11.59 -17.87 8.71
C ALA A 125 12.73 -17.86 7.67
N ASP A 126 12.90 -18.93 6.89
CA ASP A 126 13.95 -18.97 5.86
C ASP A 126 13.59 -18.10 4.66
N SER A 127 12.30 -17.98 4.33
CA SER A 127 11.83 -17.08 3.29
C SER A 127 12.05 -15.62 3.66
N LEU A 128 11.88 -15.23 4.93
CA LEU A 128 12.15 -13.87 5.42
C LEU A 128 13.64 -13.50 5.33
N LYS A 129 14.55 -14.46 5.50
CA LYS A 129 15.99 -14.21 5.23
C LYS A 129 16.23 -13.88 3.76
N ILE A 130 15.60 -14.64 2.84
CA ILE A 130 15.70 -14.36 1.40
C ILE A 130 15.11 -12.99 1.08
N VAL A 131 14.01 -12.60 1.73
CA VAL A 131 13.43 -11.26 1.61
C VAL A 131 14.42 -10.19 2.05
N ALA A 132 15.01 -10.34 3.24
CA ALA A 132 15.98 -9.39 3.77
C ALA A 132 17.17 -9.20 2.82
N ASP A 133 17.75 -10.28 2.29
CA ASP A 133 18.85 -10.23 1.32
C ASP A 133 18.46 -9.48 0.03
N ARG A 134 17.27 -9.77 -0.52
CA ARG A 134 16.80 -9.12 -1.75
C ARG A 134 16.45 -7.66 -1.54
N VAL A 135 15.88 -7.31 -0.40
CA VAL A 135 15.60 -5.92 -0.03
C VAL A 135 16.91 -5.14 0.15
N ALA A 136 17.92 -5.73 0.81
CA ALA A 136 19.24 -5.11 0.96
C ALA A 136 19.89 -4.79 -0.40
N ASP A 137 19.71 -5.66 -1.40
CA ASP A 137 20.20 -5.42 -2.78
C ASP A 137 19.44 -4.26 -3.48
N LEU A 138 18.19 -3.99 -3.13
CA LEU A 138 17.35 -2.96 -3.76
C LEU A 138 17.49 -1.57 -3.11
N VAL A 139 17.77 -1.52 -1.82
CA VAL A 139 17.78 -0.28 -1.02
C VAL A 139 18.74 0.78 -1.59
N PRO A 140 20.02 0.49 -1.97
CA PRO A 140 20.91 1.49 -2.53
C PRO A 140 20.37 2.05 -3.85
N TYR A 141 19.83 1.19 -4.71
CA TYR A 141 19.28 1.57 -6.00
C TYR A 141 18.06 2.51 -5.85
N ALA A 142 17.18 2.24 -4.88
CA ALA A 142 16.05 3.08 -4.55
C ALA A 142 16.47 4.43 -3.94
N ALA A 143 17.51 4.43 -3.10
CA ALA A 143 18.07 5.65 -2.49
C ALA A 143 18.60 6.64 -3.55
N GLU A 144 19.34 6.15 -4.55
CA GLU A 144 19.83 6.96 -5.66
C GLU A 144 18.69 7.64 -6.43
N ARG A 145 17.52 7.01 -6.48
CA ARG A 145 16.30 7.50 -7.14
C ARG A 145 15.35 8.26 -6.24
N LYS A 146 15.72 8.43 -4.97
CA LYS A 146 14.92 9.11 -3.94
C LYS A 146 13.55 8.45 -3.72
N VAL A 147 13.47 7.14 -3.88
CA VAL A 147 12.26 6.34 -3.63
C VAL A 147 12.42 5.62 -2.29
N LYS A 148 11.41 5.75 -1.43
CA LYS A 148 11.31 4.95 -0.21
C LYS A 148 10.69 3.59 -0.54
N LEU A 149 11.18 2.54 0.11
CA LEU A 149 10.65 1.18 -0.01
C LEU A 149 9.86 0.85 1.25
N ALA A 150 8.59 0.47 1.11
CA ALA A 150 7.73 0.11 2.23
C ALA A 150 7.38 -1.38 2.19
N LEU A 151 7.86 -2.14 3.16
CA LEU A 151 7.45 -3.52 3.38
C LEU A 151 6.00 -3.54 3.87
N GLU A 152 5.13 -4.28 3.20
CA GLU A 152 3.73 -4.44 3.58
C GLU A 152 3.51 -5.86 4.14
N PRO A 153 3.35 -6.00 5.47
CA PRO A 153 2.92 -7.27 6.05
C PRO A 153 1.48 -7.57 5.62
N LEU A 154 1.23 -8.78 5.13
CA LEU A 154 -0.11 -9.22 4.77
C LEU A 154 -0.73 -10.10 5.85
N ASN A 155 -2.06 -10.14 5.91
CA ASN A 155 -2.79 -11.03 6.79
C ASN A 155 -2.25 -12.48 6.66
N PRO A 156 -2.08 -13.22 7.77
CA PRO A 156 -1.53 -14.59 7.77
C PRO A 156 -2.21 -15.58 6.84
N VAL A 157 -3.45 -15.31 6.44
CA VAL A 157 -4.16 -16.14 5.45
C VAL A 157 -3.40 -16.22 4.11
N TYR A 158 -2.53 -15.26 3.83
CA TYR A 158 -1.74 -15.19 2.60
C TYR A 158 -0.32 -15.76 2.71
N ALA A 159 0.08 -16.29 3.87
CA ALA A 159 1.47 -16.68 4.13
C ALA A 159 2.04 -17.64 3.08
N GLY A 160 1.21 -18.58 2.58
CA GLY A 160 1.64 -19.60 1.63
C GLY A 160 1.85 -19.12 0.20
N ASN A 161 1.18 -18.05 -0.24
CA ASN A 161 1.10 -17.73 -1.67
C ASN A 161 1.31 -16.26 -2.05
N ARG A 162 1.11 -15.30 -1.12
CA ARG A 162 1.23 -13.87 -1.45
C ARG A 162 2.24 -13.11 -0.60
N SER A 163 2.38 -13.47 0.69
CA SER A 163 3.36 -12.83 1.57
C SER A 163 3.74 -13.74 2.73
N CYS A 164 4.99 -14.20 2.76
CA CYS A 164 5.54 -14.86 3.95
C CYS A 164 5.79 -13.88 5.10
N LEU A 165 5.73 -12.57 4.83
CA LEU A 165 5.79 -11.50 5.81
C LEU A 165 4.37 -11.17 6.27
N THR A 166 4.05 -11.47 7.54
CA THR A 166 2.67 -11.40 8.04
C THR A 166 2.48 -10.55 9.29
N THR A 167 3.56 -10.01 9.86
CA THR A 167 3.50 -9.13 11.02
C THR A 167 4.33 -7.87 10.83
N VAL A 168 3.91 -6.78 11.47
CA VAL A 168 4.71 -5.53 11.50
C VAL A 168 6.03 -5.77 12.22
N ARG A 169 6.07 -6.66 13.21
CA ARG A 169 7.29 -7.07 13.91
C ARG A 169 8.33 -7.61 12.95
N ASP A 170 7.98 -8.63 12.14
CA ASP A 170 8.92 -9.24 11.19
C ASP A 170 9.40 -8.23 10.14
N ALA A 171 8.53 -7.32 9.70
CA ALA A 171 8.91 -6.25 8.78
C ALA A 171 9.93 -5.29 9.40
N LEU A 172 9.73 -4.90 10.65
CA LEU A 172 10.68 -4.05 11.38
C LEU A 172 11.99 -4.78 11.67
N ASP A 173 11.96 -6.09 11.94
CA ASP A 173 13.18 -6.89 12.11
C ASP A 173 14.03 -6.89 10.82
N ILE A 174 13.38 -6.93 9.65
CA ILE A 174 14.07 -6.76 8.36
C ILE A 174 14.61 -5.33 8.22
N CYS A 175 13.81 -4.30 8.57
CA CYS A 175 14.26 -2.91 8.51
C CYS A 175 15.50 -2.68 9.38
N ASP A 176 15.52 -3.24 10.59
CA ASP A 176 16.64 -3.10 11.53
C ASP A 176 17.89 -3.86 11.04
N ALA A 177 17.70 -5.06 10.45
CA ALA A 177 18.79 -5.85 9.90
C ALA A 177 19.44 -5.19 8.67
N VAL A 178 18.66 -4.52 7.82
CA VAL A 178 19.16 -3.81 6.62
C VAL A 178 19.69 -2.42 6.98
N ASP A 179 19.19 -1.80 8.01
CA ASP A 179 19.60 -0.50 8.57
C ASP A 179 19.72 0.62 7.54
N ALA A 180 18.65 0.88 6.80
CA ALA A 180 18.61 1.92 5.77
C ALA A 180 17.46 2.92 5.98
N PRO A 181 17.71 4.24 5.85
CA PRO A 181 16.71 5.27 6.13
C PRO A 181 15.57 5.33 5.10
N ASN A 182 15.75 4.75 3.93
CA ASN A 182 14.75 4.66 2.88
C ASN A 182 14.01 3.30 2.84
N LEU A 183 14.16 2.48 3.88
CA LEU A 183 13.39 1.25 4.08
C LEU A 183 12.50 1.41 5.31
N GLY A 184 11.21 1.11 5.16
CA GLY A 184 10.21 1.19 6.22
C GLY A 184 9.03 0.24 5.97
N VAL A 185 7.91 0.53 6.60
CA VAL A 185 6.71 -0.32 6.57
C VAL A 185 5.49 0.44 6.04
N ALA A 186 4.61 -0.25 5.35
CA ALA A 186 3.25 0.17 5.06
C ALA A 186 2.29 -0.57 6.00
N ILE A 187 1.40 0.17 6.63
CA ILE A 187 0.43 -0.33 7.59
C ILE A 187 -0.94 -0.35 6.91
N ASP A 188 -1.35 -1.51 6.43
CA ASP A 188 -2.69 -1.71 5.87
C ASP A 188 -3.62 -2.30 6.92
N VAL A 189 -4.68 -1.57 7.26
CA VAL A 189 -5.70 -2.00 8.21
C VAL A 189 -6.21 -3.41 7.89
N TYR A 190 -6.44 -3.72 6.60
CA TYR A 190 -6.91 -5.05 6.18
C TYR A 190 -6.02 -6.19 6.64
N HIS A 191 -4.74 -5.91 6.74
CA HIS A 191 -3.74 -6.92 7.03
C HIS A 191 -3.35 -7.01 8.50
N VAL A 192 -3.54 -5.92 9.27
CA VAL A 192 -2.99 -5.85 10.64
C VAL A 192 -4.04 -5.64 11.74
N TRP A 193 -5.33 -5.45 11.42
CA TRP A 193 -6.38 -5.15 12.41
C TRP A 193 -6.50 -6.20 13.53
N TRP A 194 -6.12 -7.43 13.26
CA TRP A 194 -6.17 -8.59 14.17
C TRP A 194 -4.96 -8.70 15.10
N ASP A 195 -3.87 -7.98 14.79
CA ASP A 195 -2.59 -8.14 15.49
C ASP A 195 -2.62 -7.43 16.86
N SER A 196 -2.63 -8.22 17.93
CA SER A 196 -2.63 -7.70 19.31
C SER A 196 -1.33 -6.95 19.69
N ASP A 197 -0.25 -7.13 18.93
CA ASP A 197 1.04 -6.48 19.14
C ASP A 197 1.21 -5.19 18.32
N LEU A 198 0.24 -4.88 17.44
CA LEU A 198 0.31 -3.77 16.51
C LEU A 198 0.71 -2.45 17.17
N GLY A 199 0.08 -2.10 18.30
CA GLY A 199 0.37 -0.84 19.00
C GLY A 199 1.82 -0.73 19.44
N ALA A 200 2.39 -1.80 19.99
CA ALA A 200 3.79 -1.82 20.43
C ALA A 200 4.76 -1.72 19.24
N GLN A 201 4.44 -2.40 18.13
CA GLN A 201 5.28 -2.35 16.93
C GLN A 201 5.20 -1.00 16.22
N LEU A 202 4.06 -0.32 16.22
CA LEU A 202 3.95 1.05 15.69
C LEU A 202 4.78 2.03 16.51
N GLN A 203 4.78 1.94 17.84
CA GLN A 203 5.66 2.76 18.70
C GLN A 203 7.15 2.47 18.43
N ARG A 204 7.53 1.20 18.18
CA ARG A 204 8.89 0.83 17.76
C ARG A 204 9.25 1.43 16.40
N ALA A 205 8.34 1.44 15.45
CA ALA A 205 8.56 2.00 14.12
C ALA A 205 8.83 3.51 14.17
N GLY A 206 8.07 4.24 14.99
CA GLY A 206 8.16 5.68 15.06
C GLY A 206 7.85 6.37 13.74
N GLU A 207 8.11 7.69 13.69
CA GLU A 207 7.90 8.49 12.48
C GLU A 207 8.85 8.13 11.33
N ASP A 208 10.02 7.57 11.65
CA ASP A 208 11.10 7.31 10.69
C ASP A 208 10.88 6.04 9.86
N ARG A 209 9.98 5.13 10.29
CA ARG A 209 9.79 3.84 9.64
C ARG A 209 8.37 3.62 9.08
N ILE A 210 7.37 4.41 9.43
CA ILE A 210 6.03 4.29 8.87
C ILE A 210 5.98 5.12 7.58
N PHE A 211 5.93 4.47 6.42
CA PHE A 211 5.93 5.12 5.10
C PHE A 211 4.57 5.11 4.41
N GLY A 212 3.63 4.28 4.85
CA GLY A 212 2.27 4.20 4.33
C GLY A 212 1.27 3.82 5.42
N TYR A 213 0.06 4.37 5.31
CA TYR A 213 -1.08 3.97 6.13
C TYR A 213 -2.30 3.79 5.24
N HIS A 214 -2.75 2.53 5.09
CA HIS A 214 -3.82 2.16 4.18
C HIS A 214 -5.10 1.87 4.94
N LEU A 215 -6.20 2.47 4.47
CA LEU A 215 -7.53 2.41 5.05
C LEU A 215 -8.46 1.53 4.22
N CYS A 216 -9.13 0.63 4.87
CA CYS A 216 -10.27 -0.14 4.39
C CYS A 216 -10.95 -0.76 5.60
N ASP A 217 -11.82 -1.75 5.40
CA ASP A 217 -12.40 -2.50 6.51
C ASP A 217 -12.41 -4.01 6.21
N TRP A 218 -12.41 -4.80 7.28
CA TRP A 218 -12.54 -6.25 7.21
C TRP A 218 -14.00 -6.64 7.44
N LEU A 219 -14.64 -7.24 6.44
CA LEU A 219 -16.01 -7.71 6.57
C LEU A 219 -16.08 -8.99 7.41
N ALA A 220 -16.97 -9.00 8.42
CA ALA A 220 -17.15 -10.18 9.29
C ALA A 220 -17.66 -11.41 8.52
N ASP A 221 -18.39 -11.19 7.42
CA ASP A 221 -18.96 -12.21 6.55
C ASP A 221 -18.25 -12.31 5.19
N THR A 222 -16.95 -11.92 5.14
CA THR A 222 -16.17 -11.96 3.90
C THR A 222 -16.27 -13.32 3.22
N ARG A 223 -16.46 -13.30 1.91
CA ARG A 223 -16.58 -14.50 1.04
C ARG A 223 -15.35 -14.72 0.19
N ASP A 224 -14.53 -13.70 0.06
CA ASP A 224 -13.27 -13.74 -0.69
C ASP A 224 -12.27 -12.84 0.02
N VAL A 225 -11.30 -13.44 0.69
CA VAL A 225 -10.29 -12.69 1.45
C VAL A 225 -9.42 -11.75 0.60
N LEU A 226 -9.43 -11.87 -0.72
CA LEU A 226 -8.70 -10.95 -1.59
C LEU A 226 -9.60 -9.84 -2.15
N LEU A 227 -10.81 -10.17 -2.59
CA LEU A 227 -11.64 -9.32 -3.42
C LEU A 227 -12.95 -8.88 -2.74
N ASP A 228 -13.01 -8.92 -1.41
CA ASP A 228 -14.22 -8.59 -0.66
C ASP A 228 -13.89 -7.70 0.55
N ARG A 229 -13.02 -6.66 0.32
CA ARG A 229 -12.75 -5.64 1.34
C ARG A 229 -13.92 -4.68 1.48
N GLY A 230 -14.15 -4.21 2.70
CA GLY A 230 -15.10 -3.14 3.03
C GLY A 230 -14.51 -1.74 2.86
N MET A 231 -15.37 -0.77 2.59
CA MET A 231 -15.08 0.66 2.79
C MET A 231 -15.01 0.94 4.30
N MET A 232 -14.27 1.96 4.72
CA MET A 232 -14.20 2.36 6.11
C MET A 232 -15.60 2.39 6.75
N GLY A 233 -15.81 1.60 7.81
CA GLY A 233 -17.07 1.45 8.54
C GLY A 233 -18.03 0.35 8.02
N ASP A 234 -17.64 -0.44 7.02
CA ASP A 234 -18.44 -1.59 6.58
C ASP A 234 -18.18 -2.85 7.44
N GLY A 235 -17.08 -2.89 8.17
CA GLY A 235 -16.61 -4.11 8.82
C GLY A 235 -16.38 -3.99 10.32
N VAL A 236 -15.38 -4.72 10.82
CA VAL A 236 -15.12 -4.92 12.25
C VAL A 236 -13.80 -4.31 12.74
N ALA A 237 -12.99 -3.72 11.86
CA ALA A 237 -11.73 -3.11 12.28
C ALA A 237 -11.96 -1.84 13.11
N ASP A 238 -11.27 -1.70 14.24
CA ASP A 238 -11.30 -0.45 15.02
C ASP A 238 -10.39 0.60 14.37
N LEU A 239 -10.93 1.26 13.35
CA LEU A 239 -10.21 2.26 12.55
C LEU A 239 -9.68 3.41 13.41
N LYS A 240 -10.45 3.85 14.39
CA LYS A 240 -10.06 4.97 15.27
C LYS A 240 -8.90 4.60 16.19
N ALA A 241 -8.94 3.40 16.77
CA ALA A 241 -7.86 2.91 17.61
C ALA A 241 -6.58 2.68 16.81
N ILE A 242 -6.67 2.07 15.61
CA ILE A 242 -5.51 1.84 14.74
C ILE A 242 -4.91 3.19 14.31
N ARG A 243 -5.74 4.13 13.85
CA ARG A 243 -5.29 5.46 13.47
C ARG A 243 -4.63 6.19 14.64
N ALA A 244 -5.21 6.12 15.84
CA ALA A 244 -4.62 6.74 17.04
C ALA A 244 -3.22 6.21 17.32
N ASN A 245 -2.99 4.91 17.15
CA ASN A 245 -1.67 4.29 17.30
C ASN A 245 -0.70 4.74 16.20
N VAL A 246 -1.13 4.78 14.93
CA VAL A 246 -0.30 5.23 13.80
C VAL A 246 0.12 6.69 13.94
N GLU A 247 -0.83 7.59 14.24
CA GLU A 247 -0.52 9.01 14.48
C GLU A 247 0.25 9.23 15.79
N GLY A 248 -0.04 8.43 16.82
CA GLY A 248 0.69 8.45 18.09
C GLY A 248 2.15 8.01 17.94
N ALA A 249 2.47 7.22 16.94
CA ALA A 249 3.83 6.86 16.55
C ALA A 249 4.55 7.95 15.72
N GLY A 250 3.88 9.07 15.40
CA GLY A 250 4.45 10.20 14.67
C GLY A 250 4.11 10.27 13.18
N TYR A 251 3.31 9.35 12.64
CA TYR A 251 2.94 9.38 11.23
C TYR A 251 2.02 10.57 10.90
N THR A 252 2.44 11.39 9.95
CA THR A 252 1.70 12.56 9.47
C THR A 252 1.39 12.52 7.97
N GLY A 253 1.76 11.44 7.31
CA GLY A 253 1.58 11.24 5.87
C GLY A 253 0.13 11.06 5.44
N PRO A 254 -0.09 10.78 4.14
CA PRO A 254 -1.40 10.51 3.58
C PRO A 254 -2.06 9.26 4.18
N CYS A 255 -3.38 9.29 4.28
CA CYS A 255 -4.21 8.12 4.60
C CYS A 255 -4.77 7.58 3.29
N GLU A 256 -4.27 6.46 2.85
CA GLU A 256 -4.56 5.84 1.56
C GLU A 256 -5.75 4.90 1.66
N VAL A 257 -6.80 5.12 0.87
CA VAL A 257 -7.93 4.18 0.80
C VAL A 257 -7.67 3.13 -0.26
N GLU A 258 -7.52 1.86 0.17
CA GLU A 258 -7.23 0.72 -0.70
C GLU A 258 -8.26 -0.39 -0.52
N ILE A 259 -9.21 -0.51 -1.45
CA ILE A 259 -10.34 -1.43 -1.36
C ILE A 259 -10.41 -2.32 -2.59
N PHE A 260 -10.19 -3.63 -2.40
CA PHE A 260 -10.42 -4.65 -3.41
C PHE A 260 -11.81 -5.24 -3.17
N SER A 261 -12.82 -4.79 -3.93
CA SER A 261 -14.23 -5.13 -3.67
C SER A 261 -14.99 -5.46 -4.94
N ALA A 262 -14.69 -6.62 -5.51
CA ALA A 262 -15.22 -7.06 -6.81
C ALA A 262 -16.74 -7.25 -6.83
N ASN A 263 -17.34 -7.54 -5.68
CA ASN A 263 -18.77 -7.83 -5.56
C ASN A 263 -19.61 -6.66 -5.07
N ASN A 264 -19.01 -5.59 -4.58
CA ASN A 264 -19.69 -4.41 -4.05
C ASN A 264 -19.13 -3.13 -4.67
N TRP A 265 -18.03 -2.56 -4.14
CA TRP A 265 -17.59 -1.20 -4.46
C TRP A 265 -17.17 -1.03 -5.93
N TRP A 266 -16.55 -2.04 -6.56
CA TRP A 266 -16.20 -1.97 -7.99
C TRP A 266 -17.38 -2.06 -8.95
N LYS A 267 -18.61 -2.39 -8.46
CA LYS A 267 -19.83 -2.41 -9.25
C LYS A 267 -20.63 -1.12 -9.20
N ARG A 268 -20.25 -0.20 -8.30
CA ARG A 268 -20.93 1.08 -8.12
C ARG A 268 -20.39 2.11 -9.11
N ASP A 269 -21.11 3.22 -9.25
CA ASP A 269 -20.58 4.37 -9.98
C ASP A 269 -19.27 4.85 -9.33
N PRO A 270 -18.17 5.01 -10.09
CA PRO A 270 -16.89 5.41 -9.53
C PRO A 270 -16.93 6.79 -8.85
N GLY A 271 -17.76 7.72 -9.32
CA GLY A 271 -17.97 9.01 -8.67
C GLY A 271 -18.61 8.84 -7.30
N GLU A 272 -19.63 8.00 -7.17
CA GLU A 272 -20.25 7.65 -5.87
C GLU A 272 -19.20 7.04 -4.93
N VAL A 273 -18.35 6.14 -5.41
CA VAL A 273 -17.28 5.53 -4.58
C VAL A 273 -16.36 6.60 -4.00
N LEU A 274 -15.92 7.56 -4.82
CA LEU A 274 -15.06 8.64 -4.36
C LEU A 274 -15.77 9.57 -3.38
N ASP A 275 -17.05 9.88 -3.59
CA ASP A 275 -17.85 10.72 -2.68
C ASP A 275 -18.02 10.04 -1.31
N VAL A 276 -18.29 8.74 -1.29
CA VAL A 276 -18.39 7.95 -0.05
C VAL A 276 -17.04 7.87 0.67
N MET A 277 -15.92 7.77 -0.05
CA MET A 277 -14.59 7.81 0.56
C MET A 277 -14.37 9.10 1.34
N VAL A 278 -14.68 10.26 0.73
CA VAL A 278 -14.56 11.56 1.39
C VAL A 278 -15.43 11.64 2.63
N ASP A 279 -16.71 11.24 2.50
CA ASP A 279 -17.66 11.29 3.62
C ASP A 279 -17.19 10.43 4.80
N ARG A 280 -16.83 9.17 4.53
CA ARG A 280 -16.41 8.24 5.59
C ARG A 280 -15.03 8.58 6.18
N PHE A 281 -14.13 9.11 5.38
CA PHE A 281 -12.86 9.60 5.89
C PHE A 281 -13.06 10.74 6.90
N ARG A 282 -13.99 11.66 6.62
CA ARG A 282 -14.30 12.79 7.51
C ARG A 282 -15.05 12.39 8.78
N THR A 283 -15.83 11.31 8.74
CA THR A 283 -16.77 10.95 9.80
C THR A 283 -16.33 9.75 10.64
N LEU A 284 -15.59 8.81 10.06
CA LEU A 284 -15.26 7.54 10.70
C LEU A 284 -13.76 7.36 10.99
N CYS A 285 -12.89 8.09 10.30
CA CYS A 285 -11.44 7.95 10.46
C CYS A 285 -10.81 8.99 11.37
#